data_b87a3b5b4a36efa9f53ae4b764bb498c
#
_entry.id   b87a3b5b4a36efa9f53ae4b764bb498c
#
_cell.length_a   1.000
_cell.length_b   1.000
_cell.length_c   1.000
_cell.angle_alpha   90.00
_cell.angle_beta   90.00
_cell.angle_gamma   90.00
#
_symmetry.space_group_name_H-M   'P 1'
#
loop_
_entity.id
_entity.type
_entity.pdbx_description
1 polymer ?
#
loop_
_entity_poly.entity_id
_entity_poly.type
_entity_poly.pdbx_seq_one_letter_code
_entity_poly.pdbx_strand_id
1 'polypeptide(L)'
;MQMVVLLPVMFAVMFLGLQAALFYHARTVAIAAAQVGARAAGAESGSAGQGIAAAASFVAASGGPDVLERSSVSGSRSSVSATVTVTGAALSVIPGWSPMVRQSSTVAVEKLTTG
;
A
#
# COMPACT_ATOMS: atom_id res chain seq x y z
N MET A 1 20.41 20.16 -33.94
CA MET A 1 19.01 20.52 -33.69
C MET A 1 18.20 19.35 -33.13
N GLN A 2 18.27 18.17 -33.76
CA GLN A 2 17.53 17.01 -33.30
C GLN A 2 17.94 16.55 -31.91
N MET A 3 19.23 16.69 -31.55
CA MET A 3 19.71 16.30 -30.23
C MET A 3 19.15 17.18 -29.11
N VAL A 4 18.84 18.43 -29.40
CA VAL A 4 18.30 19.37 -28.41
C VAL A 4 16.89 18.96 -28.00
N VAL A 5 16.13 18.34 -28.88
CA VAL A 5 14.79 17.85 -28.60
C VAL A 5 14.82 16.41 -28.08
N LEU A 6 15.76 15.59 -28.57
CA LEU A 6 15.83 14.18 -28.25
C LEU A 6 16.22 13.95 -26.79
N LEU A 7 17.20 14.71 -26.28
CA LEU A 7 17.67 14.52 -24.90
C LEU A 7 16.58 14.79 -23.86
N PRO A 8 15.88 15.93 -23.91
CA PRO A 8 14.79 16.16 -22.96
C PRO A 8 13.69 15.11 -23.04
N VAL A 9 13.37 14.65 -24.26
CA VAL A 9 12.34 13.61 -24.46
C VAL A 9 12.79 12.31 -23.83
N MET A 10 14.06 11.92 -24.00
CA MET A 10 14.60 10.72 -23.40
C MET A 10 14.56 10.78 -21.88
N PHE A 11 14.94 11.92 -21.29
CA PHE A 11 14.86 12.10 -19.85
C PHE A 11 13.42 12.05 -19.36
N ALA A 12 12.49 12.64 -20.09
CA ALA A 12 11.08 12.62 -19.73
C ALA A 12 10.55 11.18 -19.71
N VAL A 13 10.88 10.38 -20.72
CA VAL A 13 10.45 8.99 -20.79
C VAL A 13 11.06 8.19 -19.64
N MET A 14 12.34 8.43 -19.32
CA MET A 14 13.02 7.75 -18.24
C MET A 14 12.38 8.10 -16.89
N PHE A 15 12.08 9.37 -16.63
CA PHE A 15 11.43 9.77 -15.38
C PHE A 15 10.03 9.23 -15.27
N LEU A 16 9.29 9.18 -16.38
CA LEU A 16 7.95 8.57 -16.38
C LEU A 16 8.05 7.07 -16.06
N GLY A 17 9.04 6.38 -16.62
CA GLY A 17 9.25 4.97 -16.33
C GLY A 17 9.59 4.73 -14.86
N LEU A 18 10.47 5.58 -14.29
CA LEU A 18 10.80 5.51 -12.88
C LEU A 18 9.59 5.77 -12.01
N GLN A 19 8.79 6.78 -12.35
CA GLN A 19 7.59 7.11 -11.60
C GLN A 19 6.60 5.95 -11.62
N ALA A 20 6.42 5.32 -12.78
CA ALA A 20 5.54 4.16 -12.89
C ALA A 20 6.05 3.01 -12.01
N ALA A 21 7.35 2.76 -12.00
CA ALA A 21 7.94 1.70 -11.19
C ALA A 21 7.73 1.97 -9.70
N LEU A 22 7.94 3.21 -9.27
CA LEU A 22 7.73 3.60 -7.88
C LEU A 22 6.27 3.46 -7.47
N PHE A 23 5.36 3.86 -8.36
CA PHE A 23 3.93 3.74 -8.12
C PHE A 23 3.51 2.27 -7.99
N TYR A 24 3.95 1.43 -8.92
CA TYR A 24 3.62 0.01 -8.88
C TYR A 24 4.20 -0.67 -7.66
N HIS A 25 5.42 -0.30 -7.27
CA HIS A 25 6.03 -0.86 -6.07
C HIS A 25 5.24 -0.46 -4.81
N ALA A 26 4.90 0.81 -4.69
CA ALA A 26 4.10 1.31 -3.58
C ALA A 26 2.73 0.63 -3.53
N ARG A 27 2.10 0.47 -4.69
CA ARG A 27 0.81 -0.20 -4.80
C ARG A 27 0.90 -1.67 -4.35
N THR A 28 1.96 -2.36 -4.78
CA THR A 28 2.17 -3.76 -4.40
C THR A 28 2.36 -3.90 -2.89
N VAL A 29 3.14 -3.01 -2.29
CA VAL A 29 3.35 -3.01 -0.84
C VAL A 29 2.03 -2.73 -0.11
N ALA A 30 1.25 -1.76 -0.60
CA ALA A 30 -0.03 -1.43 0.02
C ALA A 30 -1.02 -2.60 -0.07
N ILE A 31 -1.08 -3.29 -1.21
CA ILE A 31 -1.93 -4.47 -1.37
C ILE A 31 -1.52 -5.57 -0.39
N ALA A 32 -0.23 -5.86 -0.34
CA ALA A 32 0.29 -6.92 0.55
C ALA A 32 0.05 -6.56 2.02
N ALA A 33 0.27 -5.30 2.38
CA ALA A 33 0.05 -4.83 3.75
C ALA A 33 -1.43 -4.95 4.12
N ALA A 34 -2.33 -4.55 3.22
CA ALA A 34 -3.76 -4.66 3.46
C ALA A 34 -4.18 -6.12 3.65
N GLN A 35 -3.61 -7.03 2.88
CA GLN A 35 -3.91 -8.46 3.00
C GLN A 35 -3.40 -9.02 4.33
N VAL A 36 -2.17 -8.68 4.70
CA VAL A 36 -1.60 -9.11 5.99
C VAL A 36 -2.44 -8.57 7.13
N GLY A 37 -2.80 -7.30 7.06
CA GLY A 37 -3.63 -6.68 8.09
C GLY A 37 -5.02 -7.30 8.17
N ALA A 38 -5.66 -7.55 7.04
CA ALA A 38 -6.99 -8.15 7.01
C ALA A 38 -6.98 -9.55 7.62
N ARG A 39 -5.95 -10.34 7.32
CA ARG A 39 -5.83 -11.68 7.91
C ARG A 39 -5.64 -11.61 9.42
N ALA A 40 -4.83 -10.68 9.89
CA ALA A 40 -4.61 -10.50 11.32
C ALA A 40 -5.89 -10.03 12.02
N ALA A 41 -6.61 -9.10 11.41
CA ALA A 41 -7.87 -8.60 11.97
C ALA A 41 -8.95 -9.66 11.96
N GLY A 42 -8.98 -10.51 10.93
CA GLY A 42 -9.99 -11.55 10.77
C GLY A 42 -9.69 -12.86 11.48
N ALA A 43 -8.52 -12.99 12.09
CA ALA A 43 -8.17 -14.18 12.84
C ALA A 43 -9.13 -14.37 14.02
N GLU A 44 -9.26 -15.59 14.49
CA GLU A 44 -10.21 -15.93 15.54
C GLU A 44 -10.12 -15.02 16.76
N SER A 45 -8.91 -14.75 17.22
CA SER A 45 -8.67 -13.86 18.36
C SER A 45 -8.18 -12.49 17.94
N GLY A 46 -8.40 -12.14 16.67
CA GLY A 46 -7.92 -10.88 16.12
C GLY A 46 -8.81 -9.71 16.43
N SER A 47 -8.32 -8.53 16.12
CA SER A 47 -9.06 -7.27 16.28
C SER A 47 -8.66 -6.32 15.16
N ALA A 48 -9.46 -5.26 14.98
CA ALA A 48 -9.12 -4.21 14.03
C ALA A 48 -7.76 -3.60 14.37
N GLY A 49 -7.48 -3.39 15.66
CA GLY A 49 -6.19 -2.86 16.10
C GLY A 49 -5.01 -3.75 15.73
N GLN A 50 -5.17 -5.05 15.88
CA GLN A 50 -4.14 -6.01 15.47
C GLN A 50 -3.92 -5.98 13.96
N GLY A 51 -4.99 -5.85 13.19
CA GLY A 51 -4.91 -5.73 11.74
C GLY A 51 -4.15 -4.48 11.32
N ILE A 52 -4.48 -3.35 11.94
CA ILE A 52 -3.79 -2.08 11.67
C ILE A 52 -2.32 -2.20 12.00
N ALA A 53 -1.99 -2.77 13.16
CA ALA A 53 -0.59 -2.94 13.57
C ALA A 53 0.18 -3.86 12.64
N ALA A 54 -0.44 -4.97 12.20
CA ALA A 54 0.20 -5.91 11.27
C ALA A 54 0.48 -5.25 9.92
N ALA A 55 -0.49 -4.49 9.40
CA ALA A 55 -0.31 -3.79 8.14
C ALA A 55 0.78 -2.72 8.25
N ALA A 56 0.77 -1.95 9.32
CA ALA A 56 1.78 -0.91 9.54
C ALA A 56 3.17 -1.51 9.66
N SER A 57 3.30 -2.62 10.37
CA SER A 57 4.59 -3.33 10.50
C SER A 57 5.08 -3.85 9.16
N PHE A 58 4.17 -4.34 8.33
CA PHE A 58 4.54 -4.81 6.98
C PHE A 58 5.07 -3.65 6.13
N VAL A 59 4.39 -2.51 6.15
CA VAL A 59 4.85 -1.33 5.41
C VAL A 59 6.22 -0.90 5.89
N ALA A 60 6.42 -0.84 7.22
CA ALA A 60 7.71 -0.45 7.79
C ALA A 60 8.82 -1.42 7.38
N ALA A 61 8.54 -2.72 7.39
CA ALA A 61 9.52 -3.75 7.00
C ALA A 61 9.84 -3.70 5.50
N SER A 62 8.92 -3.18 4.69
CA SER A 62 9.08 -3.11 3.24
C SER A 62 9.69 -1.80 2.75
N GLY A 63 10.19 -0.97 3.66
CA GLY A 63 10.85 0.28 3.31
C GLY A 63 10.24 1.51 3.95
N GLY A 64 9.04 1.39 4.53
CA GLY A 64 8.40 2.50 5.22
C GLY A 64 8.23 3.73 4.34
N PRO A 65 8.67 4.92 4.80
CA PRO A 65 8.50 6.16 4.02
C PRO A 65 9.30 6.18 2.72
N ASP A 66 10.25 5.25 2.52
CA ASP A 66 10.97 5.14 1.25
C ASP A 66 10.13 4.48 0.17
N VAL A 67 8.99 3.90 0.50
CA VAL A 67 8.08 3.27 -0.46
C VAL A 67 6.73 3.98 -0.46
N LEU A 68 6.17 4.21 0.73
CA LEU A 68 4.89 4.89 0.90
C LEU A 68 5.07 6.06 1.85
N GLU A 69 4.98 7.28 1.31
CA GLU A 69 5.06 8.48 2.13
C GLU A 69 3.73 8.74 2.81
N ARG A 70 3.79 9.22 4.02
CA ARG A 70 2.59 9.61 4.79
C ARG A 70 1.56 8.50 4.80
N SER A 71 2.03 7.27 4.99
CA SER A 71 1.14 6.12 5.00
C SER A 71 0.23 6.16 6.22
N SER A 72 -0.98 5.70 6.02
CA SER A 72 -1.93 5.52 7.12
C SER A 72 -2.66 4.21 6.89
N VAL A 73 -3.05 3.59 7.98
CA VAL A 73 -3.75 2.32 7.96
C VAL A 73 -5.02 2.47 8.77
N SER A 74 -6.12 2.04 8.21
CA SER A 74 -7.39 1.96 8.91
C SER A 74 -7.90 0.54 8.84
N GLY A 75 -8.72 0.16 9.80
CA GLY A 75 -9.26 -1.18 9.81
C GLY A 75 -10.58 -1.22 10.54
N SER A 76 -11.38 -2.22 10.19
CA SER A 76 -12.64 -2.49 10.84
C SER A 76 -12.87 -3.99 10.90
N ARG A 77 -13.60 -4.42 11.90
CA ARG A 77 -13.96 -5.82 12.05
C ARG A 77 -15.40 -5.90 12.54
N SER A 78 -16.18 -6.68 11.83
CA SER A 78 -17.54 -7.03 12.24
C SER A 78 -17.57 -8.49 12.67
N SER A 79 -18.75 -9.01 12.95
CA SER A 79 -18.91 -10.41 13.31
C SER A 79 -18.64 -11.35 12.12
N VAL A 80 -18.66 -10.83 10.90
CA VAL A 80 -18.56 -11.68 9.70
C VAL A 80 -17.35 -11.34 8.81
N SER A 81 -16.83 -10.12 8.91
CA SER A 81 -15.74 -9.73 8.02
C SER A 81 -14.79 -8.74 8.69
N ALA A 82 -13.57 -8.70 8.20
CA ALA A 82 -12.56 -7.74 8.61
C ALA A 82 -11.98 -7.08 7.37
N THR A 83 -11.81 -5.78 7.43
CA THR A 83 -11.29 -4.99 6.32
C THR A 83 -10.15 -4.12 6.83
N VAL A 84 -9.06 -4.08 6.08
CA VAL A 84 -7.94 -3.19 6.37
C VAL A 84 -7.64 -2.41 5.09
N THR A 85 -7.50 -1.11 5.24
CA THR A 85 -7.20 -0.19 4.15
C THR A 85 -5.87 0.49 4.42
N VAL A 86 -4.99 0.48 3.43
CA VAL A 86 -3.68 1.13 3.49
C VAL A 86 -3.68 2.26 2.45
N THR A 87 -3.35 3.46 2.89
CA THR A 87 -3.21 4.62 2.01
C THR A 87 -1.84 5.24 2.20
N GLY A 88 -1.36 5.88 1.17
CA GLY A 88 -0.10 6.58 1.22
C GLY A 88 0.22 7.16 -0.14
N ALA A 89 1.30 7.92 -0.22
CA ALA A 89 1.76 8.49 -1.47
C ALA A 89 2.97 7.70 -1.96
N ALA A 90 2.99 7.36 -3.24
CA ALA A 90 4.17 6.78 -3.86
C ALA A 90 5.26 7.85 -3.92
N LEU A 91 6.52 7.41 -3.83
CA LEU A 91 7.64 8.31 -4.01
C LEU A 91 7.55 8.97 -5.37
N SER A 92 7.86 10.25 -5.43
CA SER A 92 7.76 11.02 -6.66
C SER A 92 9.13 11.46 -7.13
N VAL A 93 9.43 11.21 -8.41
CA VAL A 93 10.59 11.77 -9.08
C VAL A 93 10.19 12.93 -9.98
N ILE A 94 8.88 13.19 -10.10
CA ILE A 94 8.34 14.30 -10.89
C ILE A 94 7.92 15.40 -9.92
N PRO A 95 8.54 16.59 -10.00
CA PRO A 95 8.19 17.67 -9.08
C PRO A 95 6.72 18.04 -9.16
N GLY A 96 6.11 18.22 -7.98
CA GLY A 96 4.72 18.62 -7.88
C GLY A 96 3.71 17.52 -8.08
N TRP A 97 4.15 16.26 -8.20
CA TRP A 97 3.25 15.14 -8.40
C TRP A 97 3.58 14.03 -7.41
N SER A 98 2.63 13.71 -6.54
CA SER A 98 2.74 12.63 -5.55
C SER A 98 1.52 11.73 -5.69
N PRO A 99 1.59 10.69 -6.52
CA PRO A 99 0.43 9.82 -6.73
C PRO A 99 0.03 9.12 -5.44
N MET A 100 -1.26 9.15 -5.14
CA MET A 100 -1.81 8.47 -3.97
C MET A 100 -2.12 7.03 -4.29
N VAL A 101 -1.81 6.17 -3.32
CA VAL A 101 -2.12 4.74 -3.38
C VAL A 101 -3.10 4.43 -2.28
N ARG A 102 -4.16 3.73 -2.62
CA ARG A 102 -5.13 3.25 -1.65
C ARG A 102 -5.51 1.83 -2.00
N GLN A 103 -5.30 0.92 -1.08
CA GLN A 103 -5.64 -0.48 -1.27
C GLN A 103 -6.31 -1.00 -0.02
N SER A 104 -7.33 -1.81 -0.20
CA SER A 104 -8.00 -2.45 0.91
C SER A 104 -8.19 -3.93 0.64
N SER A 105 -8.28 -4.69 1.70
CA SER A 105 -8.52 -6.11 1.64
C SER A 105 -9.54 -6.49 2.69
N THR A 106 -10.46 -7.36 2.31
CA THR A 106 -11.51 -7.86 3.20
C THR A 106 -11.43 -9.37 3.26
N VAL A 107 -11.49 -9.91 4.46
CA VAL A 107 -11.53 -11.35 4.67
C VAL A 107 -12.70 -11.69 5.57
N ALA A 108 -13.16 -12.94 5.47
CA ALA A 108 -14.16 -13.44 6.39
C ALA A 108 -13.52 -13.64 7.77
N VAL A 109 -14.25 -13.29 8.80
CA VAL A 109 -13.78 -13.50 10.17
C VAL A 109 -13.80 -14.99 10.49
N GLU A 110 -12.67 -15.50 10.98
CA GLU A 110 -12.56 -16.88 11.41
C GLU A 110 -13.26 -17.06 12.75
N LYS A 111 -14.11 -18.07 12.79
CA LYS A 111 -14.79 -18.42 14.02
C LYS A 111 -14.60 -19.91 14.27
N LEU A 112 -14.30 -20.26 15.51
CA LEU A 112 -14.36 -21.65 15.92
C LEU A 112 -15.81 -22.07 15.98
N THR A 113 -16.19 -22.95 15.09
CA THR A 113 -17.50 -23.58 15.19
C THR A 113 -17.44 -24.66 16.25
N THR A 114 -17.97 -24.34 17.40
CA THR A 114 -18.17 -25.36 18.42
C THR A 114 -19.45 -26.09 18.11
N GLY A 115 -19.32 -27.14 17.64
CA GLY A 115 -20.45 -28.02 17.53
C GLY A 115 -21.22 -28.41 16.64
#